data_8bd6775cbbe22b2ed17efff6de2da7a2
#
_entry.id   8bd6775cbbe22b2ed17efff6de2da7a2
#
_cell.length_a   1.000
_cell.length_b   1.000
_cell.length_c   1.000
_cell.angle_alpha   90.00
_cell.angle_beta   90.00
_cell.angle_gamma   90.00
#
_symmetry.space_group_name_H-M   'P 1'
#
loop_
_entity.id
_entity.type
_entity.pdbx_description
1 polymer ?
#
loop_
_entity_poly.entity_id
_entity_poly.type
_entity_poly.pdbx_seq_one_letter_code
_entity_poly.pdbx_strand_id
1 'polypeptide(L)'
;MKLIVDSGSTKTDWICLDLDNNKFFETQTLGLNPQVLDSNIIKERVINNYDLYQNRKKISHLYFYGAGCGTEPPKKLIKKVFESIFINSSIIVKEDTYAAVYASCRNQEKSIVSILGTGSNCTYFDGKKIIQKVTSLGYILMDDA
;
A
#
# COMPACT_ATOMS: atom_id res chain seq x y z
N MET A 1 -4.32 9.06 15.22
CA MET A 1 -3.25 9.17 14.21
C MET A 1 -3.63 8.40 12.97
N LYS A 2 -3.15 8.82 11.80
CA LYS A 2 -3.34 8.14 10.51
C LYS A 2 -2.01 7.56 10.04
N LEU A 3 -2.00 6.33 9.54
CA LEU A 3 -0.84 5.68 8.98
C LEU A 3 -1.07 5.43 7.49
N ILE A 4 -0.21 5.97 6.65
CA ILE A 4 -0.24 5.81 5.19
C ILE A 4 0.95 4.94 4.80
N VAL A 5 0.70 3.93 3.98
CA VAL A 5 1.66 2.89 3.66
C VAL A 5 1.71 2.69 2.15
N ASP A 6 2.90 2.82 1.59
CA ASP A 6 3.19 2.48 0.19
C ASP A 6 4.17 1.29 0.18
N SER A 7 3.72 0.15 -0.35
CA SER A 7 4.45 -1.11 -0.26
C SER A 7 4.69 -1.73 -1.63
N GLY A 8 5.94 -1.68 -2.06
CA GLY A 8 6.44 -2.51 -3.16
C GLY A 8 6.82 -3.92 -2.72
N SER A 9 7.40 -4.69 -3.65
CA SER A 9 7.93 -6.03 -3.34
C SER A 9 9.24 -5.98 -2.55
N THR A 10 10.03 -4.91 -2.70
CA THR A 10 11.37 -4.78 -2.07
C THR A 10 11.32 -4.00 -0.77
N LYS A 11 10.64 -2.87 -0.75
CA LYS A 11 10.54 -1.97 0.40
C LYS A 11 9.11 -1.51 0.64
N THR A 12 8.86 -1.05 1.86
CA THR A 12 7.61 -0.42 2.28
C THR A 12 7.94 0.88 3.00
N ASP A 13 7.35 1.97 2.54
CA ASP A 13 7.44 3.28 3.16
C ASP A 13 6.20 3.54 4.03
N TRP A 14 6.43 4.03 5.25
CA TRP A 14 5.39 4.28 6.25
C TRP A 14 5.44 5.74 6.69
N ILE A 15 4.33 6.45 6.56
CA ILE A 15 4.18 7.83 7.01
C ILE A 15 3.03 7.90 8.02
N CYS A 16 3.35 8.30 9.24
CA CYS A 16 2.35 8.55 10.29
C CYS A 16 2.06 10.04 10.39
N LEU A 17 0.78 10.36 10.35
CA LEU A 17 0.27 11.72 10.52
C LEU A 17 -0.47 11.81 11.87
N ASP A 18 -0.29 12.94 12.55
CA ASP A 18 -1.06 13.30 13.75
C ASP A 18 -2.51 13.72 13.41
N LEU A 19 -3.23 14.27 14.37
CA LEU A 19 -4.62 14.70 14.19
C LEU A 19 -4.72 15.95 13.29
N ASP A 20 -3.69 16.77 13.27
CA ASP A 20 -3.61 18.00 12.46
C ASP A 20 -3.02 17.74 11.07
N ASN A 21 -2.78 16.47 10.72
CA ASN A 21 -2.13 16.00 9.50
C ASN A 21 -0.67 16.43 9.34
N ASN A 22 0.02 16.79 10.42
CA ASN A 22 1.47 16.95 10.40
C ASN A 22 2.15 15.58 10.45
N LYS A 23 3.33 15.47 9.82
CA LYS A 23 4.12 14.25 9.87
C LYS A 23 4.65 14.02 11.29
N PHE A 24 4.21 12.93 11.94
CA PHE A 24 4.62 12.54 13.28
C PHE A 24 5.89 11.66 13.24
N PHE A 25 5.92 10.65 12.37
CA PHE A 25 7.12 9.89 12.04
C PHE A 25 7.05 9.35 10.63
N GLU A 26 8.21 8.96 10.12
CA GLU A 26 8.39 8.23 8.88
C GLU A 26 9.38 7.10 9.11
N THR A 27 9.09 5.92 8.57
CA THR A 27 9.95 4.75 8.73
C THR A 27 9.83 3.83 7.53
N GLN A 28 10.73 2.87 7.42
CA GLN A 28 10.75 1.89 6.33
C GLN A 28 10.84 0.47 6.87
N THR A 29 10.26 -0.46 6.12
CA THR A 29 10.45 -1.88 6.30
C THR A 29 10.77 -2.55 4.95
N LEU A 30 11.11 -3.83 4.98
CA LEU A 30 11.13 -4.66 3.77
C LEU A 30 9.73 -4.73 3.17
N GLY A 31 9.65 -5.01 1.88
CA GLY A 31 8.39 -5.10 1.13
C GLY A 31 7.40 -6.09 1.74
N LEU A 32 6.11 -5.83 1.57
CA LEU A 32 5.02 -6.63 2.17
C LEU A 32 4.10 -7.22 1.10
N ASN A 33 4.67 -7.72 0.00
CA ASN A 33 3.88 -8.32 -1.07
C ASN A 33 3.27 -9.67 -0.63
N PRO A 34 1.95 -9.79 -0.46
CA PRO A 34 1.29 -10.99 0.04
C PRO A 34 1.22 -12.14 -0.98
N GLN A 35 1.66 -11.93 -2.22
CA GLN A 35 1.74 -13.01 -3.20
C GLN A 35 3.03 -13.84 -3.06
N VAL A 36 4.05 -13.30 -2.38
CA VAL A 36 5.35 -13.95 -2.20
C VAL A 36 5.71 -14.17 -0.74
N LEU A 37 4.95 -13.60 0.19
CA LEU A 37 5.20 -13.68 1.63
C LEU A 37 3.99 -14.28 2.36
N ASP A 38 4.27 -15.11 3.34
CA ASP A 38 3.24 -15.56 4.27
C ASP A 38 2.91 -14.53 5.36
N SER A 39 1.82 -14.77 6.07
CA SER A 39 1.32 -13.88 7.11
C SER A 39 2.28 -13.66 8.27
N ASN A 40 3.11 -14.65 8.62
CA ASN A 40 4.03 -14.58 9.74
C ASN A 40 5.20 -13.65 9.41
N ILE A 41 5.76 -13.79 8.20
CA ILE A 41 6.84 -12.92 7.72
C ILE A 41 6.36 -11.47 7.62
N ILE A 42 5.15 -11.25 7.09
CA ILE A 42 4.57 -9.90 7.02
C ILE A 42 4.42 -9.32 8.42
N LYS A 43 3.87 -10.09 9.35
CA LYS A 43 3.72 -9.67 10.75
C LYS A 43 5.06 -9.33 11.39
N GLU A 44 6.05 -10.20 11.23
CA GLU A 44 7.39 -10.02 11.79
C GLU A 44 8.05 -8.74 11.27
N ARG A 45 8.00 -8.48 9.97
CA ARG A 45 8.55 -7.24 9.38
C ARG A 45 7.95 -5.98 9.97
N VAL A 46 6.68 -6.00 10.34
CA VAL A 46 5.99 -4.86 10.93
C VAL A 46 6.29 -4.72 12.42
N ILE A 47 6.22 -5.82 13.20
CA ILE A 47 6.41 -5.73 14.65
C ILE A 47 7.86 -5.48 15.06
N ASN A 48 8.83 -5.86 14.22
CA ASN A 48 10.25 -5.60 14.46
C ASN A 48 10.65 -4.15 14.18
N ASN A 49 9.77 -3.35 13.57
CA ASN A 49 10.00 -1.92 13.43
C ASN A 49 9.56 -1.20 14.71
N TYR A 50 10.50 -0.50 15.34
CA TYR A 50 10.31 0.15 16.64
C TYR A 50 9.17 1.17 16.61
N ASP A 51 9.16 2.08 15.63
CA ASP A 51 8.17 3.16 15.56
C ASP A 51 6.76 2.64 15.36
N LEU A 52 6.60 1.63 14.49
CA LEU A 52 5.31 0.99 14.23
C LEU A 52 4.81 0.27 15.48
N TYR A 53 5.67 -0.50 16.14
CA TYR A 53 5.29 -1.28 17.31
C TYR A 53 4.91 -0.39 18.49
N GLN A 54 5.69 0.65 18.79
CA GLN A 54 5.43 1.57 19.89
C GLN A 54 4.12 2.37 19.70
N ASN A 55 3.81 2.75 18.48
CA ASN A 55 2.65 3.59 18.20
C ASN A 55 1.41 2.82 17.75
N ARG A 56 1.47 1.48 17.62
CA ARG A 56 0.39 0.65 17.06
C ARG A 56 -1.00 0.86 17.67
N LYS A 57 -1.08 1.17 18.96
CA LYS A 57 -2.34 1.42 19.68
C LYS A 57 -2.92 2.81 19.47
N LYS A 58 -2.08 3.77 19.03
CA LYS A 58 -2.46 5.17 18.77
C LYS A 58 -2.97 5.39 17.34
N ILE A 59 -2.74 4.44 16.42
CA ILE A 59 -3.20 4.50 15.05
C ILE A 59 -4.70 4.21 15.03
N SER A 60 -5.49 5.14 14.49
CA SER A 60 -6.94 5.02 14.33
C SER A 60 -7.35 4.67 12.89
N HIS A 61 -6.53 5.02 11.91
CA HIS A 61 -6.76 4.73 10.50
C HIS A 61 -5.46 4.28 9.83
N LEU A 62 -5.52 3.20 9.08
CA LEU A 62 -4.41 2.68 8.31
C LEU A 62 -4.84 2.52 6.84
N TYR A 63 -4.12 3.19 5.95
CA TYR A 63 -4.31 3.15 4.52
C TYR A 63 -3.10 2.46 3.89
N PHE A 64 -3.30 1.22 3.44
CA PHE A 64 -2.26 0.42 2.81
C PHE A 64 -2.47 0.35 1.31
N TYR A 65 -1.45 0.72 0.57
CA TYR A 65 -1.37 0.61 -0.87
C TYR A 65 -0.21 -0.34 -1.18
N GLY A 66 -0.51 -1.53 -1.73
CA GLY A 66 0.53 -2.55 -1.85
C GLY A 66 0.52 -3.33 -3.14
N ALA A 67 1.74 -3.57 -3.64
CA ALA A 67 1.97 -4.52 -4.71
C ALA A 67 1.40 -5.91 -4.33
N GLY A 68 0.82 -6.60 -5.31
CA GLY A 68 0.19 -7.89 -5.10
C GLY A 68 -1.22 -7.84 -4.49
N CYS A 69 -1.75 -6.65 -4.19
CA CYS A 69 -3.11 -6.45 -3.65
C CYS A 69 -4.17 -6.16 -4.72
N GLY A 70 -4.01 -6.67 -5.93
CA GLY A 70 -4.99 -6.48 -7.01
C GLY A 70 -6.29 -7.27 -6.85
N THR A 71 -6.28 -8.38 -6.11
CA THR A 71 -7.42 -9.26 -5.88
C THR A 71 -7.81 -9.37 -4.41
N GLU A 72 -8.98 -9.91 -4.12
CA GLU A 72 -9.50 -9.97 -2.74
C GLU A 72 -8.74 -10.89 -1.78
N PRO A 73 -8.23 -12.10 -2.17
CA PRO A 73 -7.52 -12.95 -1.21
C PRO A 73 -6.28 -12.30 -0.60
N PRO A 74 -5.35 -11.70 -1.37
CA PRO A 74 -4.19 -11.02 -0.79
C PRO A 74 -4.55 -9.78 0.04
N LYS A 75 -5.58 -9.00 -0.37
CA LYS A 75 -6.08 -7.88 0.45
C LYS A 75 -6.56 -8.37 1.82
N LYS A 76 -7.33 -9.46 1.86
CA LYS A 76 -7.82 -10.05 3.11
C LYS A 76 -6.69 -10.55 3.99
N LEU A 77 -5.63 -11.13 3.41
CA LEU A 77 -4.45 -11.57 4.15
C LEU A 77 -3.78 -10.38 4.85
N ILE A 78 -3.44 -9.33 4.10
CA ILE A 78 -2.83 -8.10 4.65
C ILE A 78 -3.73 -7.49 5.73
N LYS A 79 -5.02 -7.35 5.45
CA LYS A 79 -5.99 -6.78 6.39
C LYS A 79 -6.01 -7.56 7.70
N LYS A 80 -6.11 -8.88 7.65
CA LYS A 80 -6.12 -9.76 8.84
C LYS A 80 -4.83 -9.63 9.65
N VAL A 81 -3.66 -9.57 9.01
CA VAL A 81 -2.38 -9.37 9.69
C VAL A 81 -2.36 -8.02 10.41
N PHE A 82 -2.75 -6.95 9.72
CA PHE A 82 -2.74 -5.61 10.32
C PHE A 82 -3.76 -5.44 11.43
N GLU A 83 -4.95 -6.03 11.32
CA GLU A 83 -5.95 -6.06 12.40
C GLU A 83 -5.39 -6.71 13.67
N SER A 84 -4.51 -7.69 13.54
CA SER A 84 -3.85 -8.33 14.68
C SER A 84 -2.78 -7.46 15.35
N ILE A 85 -2.25 -6.47 14.66
CA ILE A 85 -1.19 -5.56 15.14
C ILE A 85 -1.77 -4.22 15.59
N PHE A 86 -2.58 -3.61 14.73
CA PHE A 86 -3.17 -2.27 14.90
C PHE A 86 -4.63 -2.38 15.36
N ILE A 87 -4.82 -2.91 16.57
CA ILE A 87 -6.12 -3.34 17.10
C ILE A 87 -7.19 -2.25 17.21
N ASN A 88 -6.77 -0.97 17.22
CA ASN A 88 -7.67 0.19 17.31
C ASN A 88 -7.91 0.87 15.96
N SER A 89 -7.44 0.26 14.85
CA SER A 89 -7.41 0.91 13.55
C SER A 89 -8.52 0.44 12.62
N SER A 90 -9.14 1.37 11.92
CA SER A 90 -9.86 1.08 10.69
C SER A 90 -8.84 0.90 9.55
N ILE A 91 -8.87 -0.25 8.88
CA ILE A 91 -7.84 -0.64 7.90
C ILE A 91 -8.45 -0.72 6.51
N ILE A 92 -7.86 0.04 5.59
CA ILE A 92 -8.18 0.03 4.17
C ILE A 92 -6.97 -0.50 3.40
N VAL A 93 -7.18 -1.53 2.60
CA VAL A 93 -6.16 -2.14 1.74
C VAL A 93 -6.54 -1.96 0.29
N LYS A 94 -5.65 -1.39 -0.50
CA LYS A 94 -5.77 -1.22 -1.95
C LYS A 94 -4.48 -1.64 -2.65
N GLU A 95 -4.57 -1.82 -3.96
CA GLU A 95 -3.42 -2.02 -4.82
C GLU A 95 -2.57 -0.73 -4.88
N ASP A 96 -1.26 -0.85 -5.05
CA ASP A 96 -0.28 0.24 -5.09
C ASP A 96 -0.58 1.30 -6.17
N THR A 97 -1.17 0.90 -7.30
CA THR A 97 -1.65 1.81 -8.36
C THR A 97 -2.58 2.90 -7.83
N TYR A 98 -3.37 2.62 -6.79
CA TYR A 98 -4.21 3.63 -6.17
C TYR A 98 -3.43 4.72 -5.45
N ALA A 99 -2.25 4.43 -4.91
CA ALA A 99 -1.39 5.47 -4.32
C ALA A 99 -0.94 6.48 -5.38
N ALA A 100 -0.46 5.98 -6.53
CA ALA A 100 -0.06 6.82 -7.66
C ALA A 100 -1.23 7.67 -8.19
N VAL A 101 -2.42 7.07 -8.34
CA VAL A 101 -3.63 7.78 -8.78
C VAL A 101 -3.99 8.91 -7.80
N TYR A 102 -4.05 8.61 -6.50
CA TYR A 102 -4.43 9.61 -5.50
C TYR A 102 -3.38 10.71 -5.32
N ALA A 103 -2.11 10.42 -5.55
CA ALA A 103 -1.04 11.41 -5.52
C ALA A 103 -1.05 12.34 -6.76
N SER A 104 -1.48 11.81 -7.92
CA SER A 104 -1.36 12.51 -9.20
C SER A 104 -2.66 13.17 -9.65
N CYS A 105 -3.81 12.62 -9.28
CA CYS A 105 -5.11 13.10 -9.75
C CYS A 105 -5.73 14.09 -8.76
N ARG A 106 -6.00 15.31 -9.22
CA ARG A 106 -6.71 16.32 -8.43
C ARG A 106 -8.23 16.12 -8.57
N ASN A 107 -8.96 16.31 -7.46
CA ASN A 107 -10.43 16.41 -7.45
C ASN A 107 -11.18 15.29 -8.17
N GLN A 108 -10.67 14.06 -8.14
CA GLN A 108 -11.28 12.90 -8.81
C GLN A 108 -11.47 13.08 -10.34
N GLU A 109 -10.58 13.84 -10.97
CA GLU A 109 -10.58 14.01 -12.42
C GLU A 109 -10.23 12.70 -13.13
N LYS A 110 -10.83 12.50 -14.31
CA LYS A 110 -10.48 11.40 -15.20
C LYS A 110 -9.04 11.56 -15.66
N SER A 111 -8.23 10.52 -15.48
CA SER A 111 -6.78 10.61 -15.70
C SER A 111 -6.21 9.28 -16.18
N ILE A 112 -5.12 9.36 -16.93
CA ILE A 112 -4.24 8.23 -17.22
C ILE A 112 -3.03 8.37 -16.32
N VAL A 113 -2.72 7.32 -15.56
CA VAL A 113 -1.58 7.29 -14.64
C VAL A 113 -0.66 6.16 -15.07
N SER A 114 0.60 6.50 -15.32
CA SER A 114 1.65 5.54 -15.65
C SER A 114 2.65 5.46 -14.50
N ILE A 115 2.95 4.25 -14.08
CA ILE A 115 3.97 3.93 -13.09
C ILE A 115 5.14 3.32 -13.86
N LEU A 116 6.33 3.89 -13.68
CA LEU A 116 7.58 3.41 -14.25
C LEU A 116 8.50 3.03 -13.10
N GLY A 117 8.75 1.75 -12.92
CA GLY A 117 9.56 1.20 -11.83
C GLY A 117 10.24 -0.10 -12.25
N THR A 118 10.37 -1.06 -11.34
CA THR A 118 10.86 -2.42 -11.64
C THR A 118 9.95 -3.14 -12.65
N GLY A 119 8.67 -2.78 -12.68
CA GLY A 119 7.71 -3.10 -13.72
C GLY A 119 6.98 -1.83 -14.12
N SER A 120 6.30 -1.84 -15.26
CA SER A 120 5.48 -0.72 -15.72
C SER A 120 4.00 -1.02 -15.57
N ASN A 121 3.21 0.01 -15.32
CA ASN A 121 1.76 -0.07 -15.28
C ASN A 121 1.16 1.21 -15.85
N CYS A 122 0.17 1.05 -16.71
CA CYS A 122 -0.60 2.18 -17.24
C CYS A 122 -2.08 1.95 -16.96
N THR A 123 -2.70 2.84 -16.22
CA THR A 123 -4.07 2.69 -15.78
C THR A 123 -4.91 3.92 -16.06
N TYR A 124 -6.19 3.72 -16.35
CA TYR A 124 -7.16 4.79 -16.48
C TYR A 124 -8.01 4.89 -15.20
N PHE A 125 -8.08 6.08 -14.64
CA PHE A 125 -8.94 6.42 -13.52
C PHE A 125 -10.14 7.22 -14.04
N ASP A 126 -11.36 6.73 -13.77
CA ASP A 126 -12.62 7.35 -14.24
C ASP A 126 -13.17 8.43 -13.29
N GLY A 127 -12.40 8.81 -12.26
CA GLY A 127 -12.81 9.69 -11.17
C GLY A 127 -13.34 8.96 -9.94
N LYS A 128 -13.58 7.65 -10.02
CA LYS A 128 -14.10 6.81 -8.93
C LYS A 128 -13.32 5.53 -8.74
N LYS A 129 -12.98 4.85 -9.83
CA LYS A 129 -12.28 3.56 -9.83
C LYS A 129 -11.21 3.52 -10.92
N ILE A 130 -10.24 2.68 -10.68
CA ILE A 130 -9.22 2.32 -11.67
C ILE A 130 -9.83 1.31 -12.64
N ILE A 131 -9.62 1.53 -13.93
CA ILE A 131 -9.98 0.64 -15.01
C ILE A 131 -8.68 0.27 -15.74
N GLN A 132 -8.20 -0.93 -15.47
CA GLN A 132 -7.03 -1.49 -16.12
C GLN A 132 -7.50 -2.44 -17.24
N LYS A 133 -7.18 -2.09 -18.48
CA LYS A 133 -7.52 -2.92 -19.67
C LYS A 133 -6.41 -3.88 -20.04
N VAL A 134 -5.18 -3.57 -19.66
CA VAL A 134 -4.00 -4.40 -19.91
C VAL A 134 -3.46 -4.84 -18.56
N THR A 135 -3.33 -6.14 -18.36
CA THR A 135 -2.73 -6.71 -17.15
C THR A 135 -1.22 -6.61 -17.25
N SER A 136 -0.57 -6.15 -16.21
CA SER A 136 0.89 -6.21 -16.10
C SER A 136 1.38 -7.63 -16.26
N LEU A 137 2.31 -7.85 -17.19
CA LEU A 137 2.84 -9.18 -17.54
C LEU A 137 4.15 -9.47 -16.80
N GLY A 138 4.78 -8.45 -16.23
CA GLY A 138 6.05 -8.53 -15.52
C GLY A 138 7.28 -8.52 -16.43
N TYR A 139 8.42 -8.23 -15.86
CA TYR A 139 9.70 -7.98 -16.53
C TYR A 139 10.07 -9.01 -17.62
N ILE A 140 9.89 -10.31 -17.34
CA ILE A 140 10.29 -11.39 -18.26
C ILE A 140 9.47 -11.36 -19.57
N LEU A 141 8.28 -10.79 -19.56
CA LEU A 141 7.39 -10.71 -20.73
C LEU A 141 7.36 -9.34 -21.39
N MET A 142 8.43 -8.55 -21.23
CA MET A 142 8.59 -7.20 -21.79
C MET A 142 7.55 -6.17 -21.32
N ASP A 143 7.14 -6.28 -20.04
CA ASP A 143 6.25 -5.30 -19.40
C ASP A 143 7.04 -4.18 -18.71
N ASP A 144 8.23 -3.91 -19.22
CA ASP A 144 9.09 -2.83 -18.73
C ASP A 144 9.06 -1.66 -19.70
N ALA A 145 8.99 -0.51 -19.12
CA ALA A 145 9.24 0.73 -19.84
C ALA A 145 10.73 0.99 -19.93
#